data_d049dd710ac710db08fbecca1cffb763
#
_entry.id   d049dd710ac710db08fbecca1cffb763
#
_cell.length_a   1.000
_cell.length_b   1.000
_cell.length_c   1.000
_cell.angle_alpha   90.00
_cell.angle_beta   90.00
_cell.angle_gamma   90.00
#
_symmetry.space_group_name_H-M   'P 1'
#
loop_
_entity.id
_entity.type
_entity.pdbx_description
1 polymer ?
#
loop_
_entity_poly.entity_id
_entity_poly.type
_entity_poly.pdbx_seq_one_letter_code
_entity_poly.pdbx_strand_id
1 'polypeptide(L)'
;MGKAVGAPITIAVVIFGASIMAQQPAAPAPTGPIPAGLPEWAYTPPPAGGPPPAVSALPADDNAVVSIPGTTKTFTRAQLRAAKETMDWYPEDRHGTMPDLVRYGKQGVRQCSLCHLPDGSGRPENAPISSYHPTYFLQQMQDFRDGLRKSADPRKANTNTMIGFAKATTREEDLAVAQYFAQQPYPRRIKVVESKTAPKVRLQGGMHMAVPANEGGGMEPLHADDIVEIPDDNLRAEARDTRGSWTAYVPPGTLNRGKQLASKYQCATCHGANLDGIGPVPALAGRSPSYTMRQLFDMKTGARRGPWSALMKNIVTSMSVQDMAAVAAYAASTPAPAPPPTTSTASR
;
A
#
# COMPACT_ATOMS: atom_id res chain seq x y z
N MET A 1 -2.28 -63.11 55.39
CA MET A 1 -3.28 -62.90 54.33
C MET A 1 -3.56 -61.38 54.28
N GLY A 2 -2.81 -60.67 53.47
CA GLY A 2 -2.99 -59.26 53.27
C GLY A 2 -3.42 -58.95 51.82
N LYS A 3 -4.61 -58.36 51.63
CA LYS A 3 -5.14 -57.98 50.33
C LYS A 3 -4.57 -56.63 49.96
N ALA A 4 -3.86 -56.56 48.83
CA ALA A 4 -3.45 -55.34 48.22
C ALA A 4 -4.66 -54.73 47.46
N VAL A 5 -4.99 -53.45 47.80
CA VAL A 5 -5.99 -52.65 47.10
C VAL A 5 -5.26 -51.78 46.05
N GLY A 6 -5.45 -52.12 44.78
CA GLY A 6 -4.95 -51.31 43.68
C GLY A 6 -5.81 -50.07 43.47
N ALA A 7 -5.20 -48.88 43.46
CA ALA A 7 -5.84 -47.63 43.12
C ALA A 7 -5.96 -47.48 41.60
N PRO A 8 -7.06 -46.95 41.02
CA PRO A 8 -7.19 -46.75 39.61
C PRO A 8 -6.39 -45.50 39.17
N ILE A 9 -5.55 -45.65 38.14
CA ILE A 9 -4.87 -44.55 37.47
C ILE A 9 -5.87 -43.92 36.49
N THR A 10 -6.30 -42.70 36.79
CA THR A 10 -7.13 -41.90 35.90
C THR A 10 -6.20 -41.16 34.90
N ILE A 11 -6.20 -41.60 33.65
CA ILE A 11 -5.51 -40.90 32.56
C ILE A 11 -6.39 -39.73 32.11
N ALA A 12 -5.98 -38.50 32.43
CA ALA A 12 -6.61 -37.30 31.89
C ALA A 12 -6.13 -37.10 30.45
N VAL A 13 -7.02 -37.31 29.49
CA VAL A 13 -6.77 -36.95 28.07
C VAL A 13 -6.97 -35.46 27.93
N VAL A 14 -5.89 -34.70 27.83
CA VAL A 14 -5.93 -33.28 27.48
C VAL A 14 -6.13 -33.17 25.97
N ILE A 15 -7.37 -32.88 25.56
CA ILE A 15 -7.68 -32.57 24.15
C ILE A 15 -7.23 -31.13 23.90
N PHE A 16 -6.08 -30.98 23.24
CA PHE A 16 -5.70 -29.67 22.66
C PHE A 16 -6.65 -29.38 21.51
N GLY A 17 -7.67 -28.57 21.76
CA GLY A 17 -8.50 -28.00 20.74
C GLY A 17 -7.67 -27.04 19.90
N ALA A 18 -7.24 -27.45 18.71
CA ALA A 18 -6.70 -26.55 17.70
C ALA A 18 -7.84 -25.63 17.26
N SER A 19 -7.87 -24.41 17.79
CA SER A 19 -8.76 -23.37 17.27
C SER A 19 -8.30 -23.04 15.84
N ILE A 20 -8.97 -23.66 14.87
CA ILE A 20 -8.90 -23.23 13.47
C ILE A 20 -9.51 -21.84 13.45
N MET A 21 -8.64 -20.82 13.39
CA MET A 21 -9.09 -19.46 13.08
C MET A 21 -9.64 -19.49 11.65
N ALA A 22 -10.95 -19.64 11.53
CA ALA A 22 -11.66 -19.51 10.28
C ALA A 22 -11.29 -18.16 9.67
N GLN A 23 -10.68 -18.17 8.48
CA GLN A 23 -10.53 -16.98 7.67
C GLN A 23 -11.91 -16.37 7.51
N GLN A 24 -12.11 -15.16 8.06
CA GLN A 24 -13.36 -14.44 7.84
C GLN A 24 -13.59 -14.37 6.33
N PRO A 25 -14.74 -14.83 5.83
CA PRO A 25 -15.06 -14.70 4.41
C PRO A 25 -14.93 -13.22 4.05
N ALA A 26 -14.26 -12.94 2.94
CA ALA A 26 -14.15 -11.59 2.42
C ALA A 26 -15.57 -11.03 2.31
N ALA A 27 -15.80 -9.85 2.90
CA ALA A 27 -17.07 -9.17 2.77
C ALA A 27 -17.43 -9.09 1.27
N PRO A 28 -18.68 -9.38 0.87
CA PRO A 28 -19.07 -9.31 -0.53
C PRO A 28 -18.66 -7.95 -1.09
N ALA A 29 -18.08 -7.95 -2.28
CA ALA A 29 -17.66 -6.72 -2.94
C ALA A 29 -18.88 -5.80 -3.04
N PRO A 30 -18.77 -4.52 -2.63
CA PRO A 30 -19.89 -3.60 -2.73
C PRO A 30 -20.32 -3.52 -4.20
N THR A 31 -21.57 -3.77 -4.46
CA THR A 31 -22.17 -3.63 -5.78
C THR A 31 -22.50 -2.16 -6.00
N GLY A 32 -21.79 -1.50 -6.87
CA GLY A 32 -22.06 -0.14 -7.32
C GLY A 32 -21.72 0.00 -8.79
N PRO A 33 -22.30 1.00 -9.49
CA PRO A 33 -21.95 1.26 -10.87
C PRO A 33 -20.45 1.64 -10.96
N ILE A 34 -19.77 1.10 -11.97
CA ILE A 34 -18.41 1.49 -12.32
C ILE A 34 -18.49 2.81 -13.09
N PRO A 35 -17.80 3.88 -12.66
CA PRO A 35 -17.82 5.15 -13.36
C PRO A 35 -17.28 5.02 -14.79
N ALA A 36 -17.89 5.72 -15.74
CA ALA A 36 -17.38 5.82 -17.09
C ALA A 36 -15.95 6.42 -17.08
N GLY A 37 -15.06 5.86 -17.90
CA GLY A 37 -13.67 6.30 -18.00
C GLY A 37 -12.81 5.93 -16.79
N LEU A 38 -13.21 4.93 -16.00
CA LEU A 38 -12.37 4.41 -14.93
C LEU A 38 -11.03 3.93 -15.52
N PRO A 39 -9.88 4.43 -15.02
CA PRO A 39 -8.56 3.93 -15.45
C PRO A 39 -8.28 2.58 -14.78
N GLU A 40 -8.75 1.48 -15.40
CA GLU A 40 -8.69 0.13 -14.81
C GLU A 40 -7.27 -0.29 -14.45
N TRP A 41 -6.27 0.13 -15.23
CA TRP A 41 -4.86 -0.11 -14.93
C TRP A 41 -4.44 0.41 -13.55
N ALA A 42 -5.02 1.51 -13.07
CA ALA A 42 -4.72 2.07 -11.75
C ALA A 42 -5.46 1.36 -10.63
N TYR A 43 -6.68 0.87 -10.88
CA TYR A 43 -7.52 0.22 -9.87
C TYR A 43 -7.25 -1.27 -9.74
N THR A 44 -6.69 -1.88 -10.78
CA THR A 44 -6.35 -3.31 -10.80
C THR A 44 -7.53 -4.19 -10.34
N PRO A 45 -8.71 -4.10 -10.98
CA PRO A 45 -9.84 -4.91 -10.60
C PRO A 45 -9.53 -6.39 -10.82
N PRO A 46 -10.07 -7.31 -10.01
CA PRO A 46 -9.92 -8.73 -10.27
C PRO A 46 -10.52 -9.05 -11.66
N PRO A 47 -9.84 -9.85 -12.49
CA PRO A 47 -10.35 -10.21 -13.79
C PRO A 47 -11.66 -10.99 -13.69
N ALA A 48 -12.51 -10.84 -14.70
CA ALA A 48 -13.74 -11.64 -14.83
C ALA A 48 -13.34 -13.13 -14.89
N GLY A 49 -13.89 -13.94 -13.99
CA GLY A 49 -13.50 -15.36 -13.86
C GLY A 49 -12.46 -15.63 -12.76
N GLY A 50 -12.06 -14.61 -12.03
CA GLY A 50 -11.09 -14.72 -10.94
C GLY A 50 -9.65 -14.46 -11.39
N PRO A 51 -8.73 -14.24 -10.44
CA PRO A 51 -7.33 -14.04 -10.76
C PRO A 51 -6.74 -15.33 -11.35
N PRO A 52 -5.88 -15.21 -12.38
CA PRO A 52 -5.11 -16.35 -12.87
C PRO A 52 -4.27 -16.93 -11.72
N PRO A 53 -3.85 -18.20 -11.81
CA PRO A 53 -2.98 -18.79 -10.81
C PRO A 53 -1.79 -17.87 -10.54
N ALA A 54 -1.60 -17.49 -9.27
CA ALA A 54 -0.49 -16.63 -8.90
C ALA A 54 0.81 -17.42 -9.05
N VAL A 55 1.68 -16.99 -9.95
CA VAL A 55 3.07 -17.47 -9.96
C VAL A 55 3.81 -16.62 -8.94
N SER A 56 3.98 -17.19 -7.75
CA SER A 56 4.67 -16.53 -6.65
C SER A 56 6.18 -16.63 -6.83
N ALA A 57 6.90 -15.54 -6.59
CA ALA A 57 8.35 -15.56 -6.46
C ALA A 57 8.80 -16.18 -5.13
N LEU A 58 7.88 -16.33 -4.16
CA LEU A 58 8.14 -17.05 -2.92
C LEU A 58 8.14 -18.58 -3.18
N PRO A 59 8.96 -19.35 -2.46
CA PRO A 59 8.93 -20.81 -2.55
C PRO A 59 7.53 -21.39 -2.34
N ALA A 60 7.24 -22.55 -2.89
CA ALA A 60 5.92 -23.20 -2.72
C ALA A 60 5.71 -23.77 -1.31
N ASP A 61 6.77 -24.25 -0.65
CA ASP A 61 6.73 -24.77 0.71
C ASP A 61 6.59 -23.65 1.74
N ASP A 62 5.60 -23.73 2.60
CA ASP A 62 5.33 -22.77 3.66
C ASP A 62 6.45 -22.71 4.71
N ASN A 63 7.23 -23.78 4.90
CA ASN A 63 8.37 -23.81 5.81
C ASN A 63 9.68 -23.35 5.16
N ALA A 64 9.70 -23.15 3.84
CA ALA A 64 10.88 -22.68 3.17
C ALA A 64 11.32 -21.31 3.70
N VAL A 65 12.61 -21.23 4.02
CA VAL A 65 13.23 -19.99 4.49
C VAL A 65 13.47 -19.05 3.32
N VAL A 66 12.94 -17.86 3.44
CA VAL A 66 13.12 -16.75 2.50
C VAL A 66 14.18 -15.82 3.07
N SER A 67 15.16 -15.45 2.25
CA SER A 67 16.18 -14.45 2.53
C SER A 67 16.18 -13.42 1.39
N ILE A 68 16.56 -12.20 1.71
CA ILE A 68 16.73 -11.13 0.72
C ILE A 68 18.11 -10.48 0.88
N PRO A 69 18.75 -10.02 -0.21
CA PRO A 69 20.05 -9.36 -0.11
C PRO A 69 20.00 -8.08 0.74
N GLY A 70 21.04 -7.86 1.54
CA GLY A 70 21.20 -6.64 2.35
C GLY A 70 20.69 -6.75 3.79
N THR A 71 20.30 -7.95 4.24
CA THR A 71 19.97 -8.27 5.63
C THR A 71 20.38 -9.70 5.96
N THR A 72 20.62 -9.98 7.25
CA THR A 72 20.82 -11.33 7.77
C THR A 72 19.53 -11.97 8.26
N LYS A 73 18.41 -11.21 8.27
CA LYS A 73 17.12 -11.72 8.69
C LYS A 73 16.56 -12.69 7.67
N THR A 74 15.82 -13.65 8.18
CA THR A 74 15.08 -14.62 7.37
C THR A 74 13.68 -14.79 7.93
N PHE A 75 12.71 -15.07 7.05
CA PHE A 75 11.35 -15.42 7.43
C PHE A 75 10.91 -16.65 6.64
N THR A 76 10.06 -17.49 7.21
CA THR A 76 9.44 -18.55 6.43
C THR A 76 8.36 -17.95 5.50
N ARG A 77 8.06 -18.67 4.41
CA ARG A 77 6.93 -18.29 3.55
C ARG A 77 5.63 -18.15 4.34
N ALA A 78 5.39 -19.08 5.28
CA ALA A 78 4.22 -19.01 6.16
C ALA A 78 4.17 -17.70 6.97
N GLN A 79 5.30 -17.25 7.53
CA GLN A 79 5.38 -15.99 8.25
C GLN A 79 5.05 -14.80 7.35
N LEU A 80 5.60 -14.77 6.13
CA LEU A 80 5.35 -13.70 5.16
C LEU A 80 3.87 -13.64 4.71
N ARG A 81 3.18 -14.78 4.67
CA ARG A 81 1.78 -14.88 4.26
C ARG A 81 0.78 -14.71 5.40
N ALA A 82 1.02 -15.36 6.52
CA ALA A 82 0.11 -15.33 7.66
C ALA A 82 0.13 -14.00 8.40
N ALA A 83 1.27 -13.34 8.37
CA ALA A 83 1.48 -12.01 8.92
C ALA A 83 0.79 -11.81 10.28
N LYS A 84 1.13 -12.65 11.25
CA LYS A 84 0.67 -12.51 12.64
C LYS A 84 1.40 -11.38 13.37
N GLU A 85 2.54 -11.01 12.84
CA GLU A 85 3.44 -9.99 13.35
C GLU A 85 4.07 -9.25 12.16
N THR A 86 4.58 -8.06 12.40
CA THR A 86 5.34 -7.30 11.39
C THR A 86 6.60 -8.04 10.96
N MET A 87 6.70 -8.38 9.67
CA MET A 87 7.95 -8.82 9.05
C MET A 87 8.78 -7.60 8.71
N ASP A 88 9.67 -7.21 9.59
CA ASP A 88 10.58 -6.08 9.38
C ASP A 88 12.00 -6.58 9.06
N TRP A 89 12.39 -6.45 7.80
CA TRP A 89 13.69 -6.86 7.30
C TRP A 89 14.83 -5.97 7.83
N TYR A 90 14.51 -4.71 8.13
CA TYR A 90 15.49 -3.67 8.51
C TYR A 90 14.96 -2.84 9.68
N PRO A 91 14.83 -3.41 10.88
CA PRO A 91 14.31 -2.67 12.04
C PRO A 91 15.21 -1.50 12.44
N GLU A 92 16.48 -1.54 12.06
CA GLU A 92 17.42 -0.44 12.24
C GLU A 92 17.07 0.82 11.45
N ASP A 93 16.28 0.70 10.38
CA ASP A 93 15.80 1.84 9.60
C ASP A 93 14.54 2.51 10.24
N ARG A 94 14.03 1.97 11.35
CA ARG A 94 12.79 2.49 11.97
C ARG A 94 13.08 3.63 12.92
N HIS A 95 12.22 4.64 12.89
CA HIS A 95 12.27 5.78 13.79
C HIS A 95 11.16 5.67 14.83
N GLY A 96 11.52 5.74 16.10
CA GLY A 96 10.58 5.64 17.21
C GLY A 96 10.08 4.22 17.50
N THR A 97 9.25 4.10 18.52
CA THR A 97 8.68 2.82 18.95
C THR A 97 7.45 2.47 18.10
N MET A 98 7.45 1.29 17.50
CA MET A 98 6.33 0.80 16.70
C MET A 98 5.15 0.42 17.60
N PRO A 99 3.96 1.06 17.47
CA PRO A 99 2.78 0.71 18.25
C PRO A 99 2.29 -0.72 17.98
N ASP A 100 1.63 -1.33 18.96
CA ASP A 100 1.10 -2.70 18.83
C ASP A 100 0.13 -2.83 17.66
N LEU A 101 -0.71 -1.85 17.40
CA LEU A 101 -1.62 -1.87 16.25
C LEU A 101 -0.87 -1.90 14.90
N VAL A 102 0.32 -1.28 14.82
CA VAL A 102 1.17 -1.36 13.64
C VAL A 102 1.85 -2.73 13.56
N ARG A 103 2.32 -3.26 14.68
CA ARG A 103 3.12 -4.50 14.77
C ARG A 103 2.26 -5.76 14.69
N TYR A 104 1.18 -5.82 15.45
CA TYR A 104 0.37 -7.02 15.65
C TYR A 104 -1.07 -6.88 15.15
N GLY A 105 -1.57 -5.65 15.05
CA GLY A 105 -3.00 -5.41 14.87
C GLY A 105 -3.80 -5.71 16.14
N LYS A 106 -5.10 -5.93 15.98
CA LYS A 106 -6.02 -6.36 17.04
C LYS A 106 -7.19 -7.14 16.43
N GLN A 107 -8.11 -7.63 17.26
CA GLN A 107 -9.31 -8.29 16.76
C GLN A 107 -10.08 -7.39 15.76
N GLY A 108 -10.30 -7.90 14.55
CA GLY A 108 -10.96 -7.18 13.46
C GLY A 108 -10.08 -6.19 12.70
N VAL A 109 -8.84 -5.94 13.14
CA VAL A 109 -7.88 -5.04 12.47
C VAL A 109 -6.54 -5.73 12.31
N ARG A 110 -6.15 -6.00 11.07
CA ARG A 110 -4.81 -6.52 10.78
C ARG A 110 -3.76 -5.46 11.09
N GLN A 111 -2.52 -5.88 11.35
CA GLN A 111 -1.41 -4.96 11.55
C GLN A 111 -1.25 -4.01 10.35
N CYS A 112 -1.07 -2.72 10.64
CA CYS A 112 -0.96 -1.68 9.61
C CYS A 112 0.24 -1.94 8.69
N SER A 113 1.34 -2.46 9.26
CA SER A 113 2.57 -2.81 8.55
C SER A 113 2.39 -3.88 7.47
N LEU A 114 1.34 -4.70 7.52
CA LEU A 114 1.08 -5.73 6.50
C LEU A 114 0.86 -5.12 5.12
N CYS A 115 0.09 -4.03 5.07
CA CYS A 115 -0.29 -3.35 3.83
C CYS A 115 0.54 -2.10 3.57
N HIS A 116 0.81 -1.33 4.63
CA HIS A 116 1.55 -0.07 4.51
C HIS A 116 3.06 -0.22 4.68
N LEU A 117 3.55 -1.43 4.96
CA LEU A 117 4.92 -1.77 5.31
C LEU A 117 5.37 -1.15 6.66
N PRO A 118 6.43 -1.68 7.29
CA PRO A 118 6.91 -1.18 8.59
C PRO A 118 7.31 0.29 8.60
N ASP A 119 7.78 0.80 7.45
CA ASP A 119 8.18 2.19 7.25
C ASP A 119 7.05 3.09 6.71
N GLY A 120 5.87 2.56 6.45
CA GLY A 120 4.76 3.30 5.87
C GLY A 120 4.89 3.62 4.38
N SER A 121 5.92 3.12 3.69
CA SER A 121 6.12 3.40 2.26
C SER A 121 5.04 2.80 1.37
N GLY A 122 4.35 1.77 1.84
CA GLY A 122 3.29 1.10 1.09
C GLY A 122 3.78 0.37 -0.16
N ARG A 123 2.84 -0.05 -0.98
CA ARG A 123 3.06 -0.63 -2.32
C ARG A 123 2.03 0.00 -3.26
N PRO A 124 2.13 -0.13 -4.60
CA PRO A 124 1.21 0.53 -5.55
C PRO A 124 -0.28 0.32 -5.25
N GLU A 125 -0.67 -0.83 -4.74
CA GLU A 125 -2.05 -1.15 -4.38
C GLU A 125 -2.53 -0.49 -3.07
N ASN A 126 -1.60 -0.05 -2.21
CA ASN A 126 -1.86 0.55 -0.90
C ASN A 126 -1.30 1.97 -0.80
N ALA A 127 -1.83 2.76 0.11
CA ALA A 127 -1.36 4.13 0.32
C ALA A 127 0.05 4.16 0.93
N PRO A 128 0.98 4.97 0.41
CA PRO A 128 2.17 5.38 1.16
C PRO A 128 1.74 6.36 2.24
N ILE A 129 2.02 6.04 3.50
CA ILE A 129 1.60 6.83 4.67
C ILE A 129 2.76 7.37 5.51
N SER A 130 4.00 7.00 5.20
CA SER A 130 5.19 7.59 5.81
C SER A 130 5.26 9.10 5.58
N SER A 131 5.81 9.81 6.56
CA SER A 131 5.97 11.28 6.55
C SER A 131 4.66 12.08 6.43
N TYR A 132 3.50 11.44 6.56
CA TYR A 132 2.25 12.20 6.58
C TYR A 132 2.08 12.91 7.92
N HIS A 133 1.70 14.18 7.85
CA HIS A 133 1.36 14.94 9.05
C HIS A 133 0.23 14.25 9.83
N PRO A 134 0.32 14.09 11.18
CA PRO A 134 -0.68 13.37 11.95
C PRO A 134 -2.10 13.90 11.76
N THR A 135 -2.28 15.21 11.65
CA THR A 135 -3.60 15.82 11.40
C THR A 135 -4.21 15.34 10.08
N TYR A 136 -3.40 15.23 9.00
CA TYR A 136 -3.89 14.67 7.74
C TYR A 136 -4.29 13.22 7.89
N PHE A 137 -3.44 12.40 8.53
CA PHE A 137 -3.72 10.99 8.76
C PHE A 137 -5.03 10.80 9.54
N LEU A 138 -5.21 11.51 10.65
CA LEU A 138 -6.41 11.44 11.48
C LEU A 138 -7.67 11.85 10.70
N GLN A 139 -7.58 12.90 9.87
CA GLN A 139 -8.70 13.29 9.01
C GLN A 139 -9.04 12.19 8.00
N GLN A 140 -8.03 11.52 7.43
CA GLN A 140 -8.30 10.43 6.48
C GLN A 140 -8.94 9.21 7.15
N MET A 141 -8.56 8.88 8.38
CA MET A 141 -9.22 7.82 9.16
C MET A 141 -10.67 8.20 9.47
N GLN A 142 -10.92 9.46 9.84
CA GLN A 142 -12.27 9.96 10.05
C GLN A 142 -13.11 9.90 8.76
N ASP A 143 -12.54 10.32 7.62
CA ASP A 143 -13.22 10.26 6.32
C ASP A 143 -13.61 8.82 5.93
N PHE A 144 -12.77 7.82 6.22
CA PHE A 144 -13.11 6.41 6.04
C PHE A 144 -14.25 5.98 6.98
N ARG A 145 -14.19 6.38 8.25
CA ARG A 145 -15.18 6.05 9.29
C ARG A 145 -16.57 6.56 8.91
N ASP A 146 -16.63 7.78 8.40
CA ASP A 146 -17.84 8.48 8.00
C ASP A 146 -18.31 8.11 6.56
N GLY A 147 -17.59 7.24 5.87
CA GLY A 147 -17.90 6.86 4.49
C GLY A 147 -17.73 7.99 3.48
N LEU A 148 -16.93 9.02 3.83
CA LEU A 148 -16.58 10.14 2.97
C LEU A 148 -15.36 9.84 2.08
N ARG A 149 -14.60 8.79 2.40
CA ARG A 149 -13.49 8.28 1.60
C ARG A 149 -13.78 6.86 1.15
N LYS A 150 -14.07 6.71 -0.13
CA LYS A 150 -14.34 5.44 -0.82
C LYS A 150 -13.45 5.34 -2.05
N SER A 151 -13.47 4.22 -2.72
CA SER A 151 -12.90 4.06 -4.06
C SER A 151 -13.98 4.33 -5.12
N ALA A 152 -13.60 4.93 -6.24
CA ALA A 152 -14.45 5.04 -7.42
C ALA A 152 -14.77 3.66 -8.02
N ASP A 153 -13.84 2.71 -7.90
CA ASP A 153 -14.12 1.31 -8.20
C ASP A 153 -14.59 0.59 -6.93
N PRO A 154 -15.87 0.18 -6.84
CA PRO A 154 -16.40 -0.51 -5.67
C PRO A 154 -15.75 -1.88 -5.43
N ARG A 155 -15.11 -2.47 -6.46
CA ARG A 155 -14.38 -3.75 -6.37
C ARG A 155 -13.04 -3.62 -5.64
N LYS A 156 -12.55 -2.40 -5.36
CA LYS A 156 -11.24 -2.16 -4.71
C LYS A 156 -11.26 -2.59 -3.23
N ALA A 157 -10.91 -3.85 -2.98
CA ALA A 157 -10.98 -4.48 -1.66
C ALA A 157 -10.15 -3.74 -0.59
N ASN A 158 -8.99 -3.18 -0.94
CA ASN A 158 -8.12 -2.45 0.00
C ASN A 158 -8.83 -1.26 0.65
N THR A 159 -9.59 -0.47 -0.13
CA THR A 159 -10.33 0.68 0.38
C THR A 159 -11.45 0.24 1.32
N ASN A 160 -12.18 -0.83 0.95
CA ASN A 160 -13.24 -1.40 1.78
C ASN A 160 -12.68 -1.94 3.11
N THR A 161 -11.50 -2.57 3.08
CA THR A 161 -10.77 -3.01 4.27
C THR A 161 -10.43 -1.83 5.18
N MET A 162 -9.92 -0.72 4.63
CA MET A 162 -9.60 0.48 5.40
C MET A 162 -10.84 1.12 6.05
N ILE A 163 -12.00 1.10 5.38
CA ILE A 163 -13.28 1.54 5.97
C ILE A 163 -13.64 0.69 7.20
N GLY A 164 -13.47 -0.64 7.10
CA GLY A 164 -13.69 -1.55 8.22
C GLY A 164 -12.74 -1.28 9.38
N PHE A 165 -11.46 -1.11 9.11
CA PHE A 165 -10.44 -0.82 10.13
C PHE A 165 -10.68 0.52 10.82
N ALA A 166 -10.98 1.59 10.07
CA ALA A 166 -11.27 2.89 10.64
C ALA A 166 -12.47 2.87 11.59
N LYS A 167 -13.47 2.02 11.32
CA LYS A 167 -14.62 1.83 12.23
C LYS A 167 -14.27 1.04 13.48
N ALA A 168 -13.23 0.22 13.43
CA ALA A 168 -12.81 -0.65 14.53
C ALA A 168 -11.68 -0.05 15.39
N THR A 169 -11.05 1.04 14.96
CA THR A 169 -10.01 1.75 15.72
C THR A 169 -10.57 2.95 16.48
N THR A 170 -9.92 3.30 17.61
CA THR A 170 -10.21 4.53 18.35
C THR A 170 -9.36 5.68 17.82
N ARG A 171 -9.69 6.91 18.22
CA ARG A 171 -8.93 8.10 17.87
C ARG A 171 -7.52 8.08 18.48
N GLU A 172 -7.37 7.55 19.68
CA GLU A 172 -6.09 7.42 20.39
C GLU A 172 -5.17 6.43 19.66
N GLU A 173 -5.72 5.28 19.23
CA GLU A 173 -5.00 4.31 18.42
C GLU A 173 -4.57 4.90 17.08
N ASP A 174 -5.48 5.61 16.40
CA ASP A 174 -5.17 6.29 15.13
C ASP A 174 -4.06 7.34 15.33
N LEU A 175 -4.06 8.07 16.47
CA LEU A 175 -3.03 9.06 16.77
C LEU A 175 -1.66 8.41 16.99
N ALA A 176 -1.59 7.31 17.75
CA ALA A 176 -0.35 6.58 17.96
C ALA A 176 0.23 6.06 16.63
N VAL A 177 -0.62 5.51 15.75
CA VAL A 177 -0.23 5.07 14.41
C VAL A 177 0.24 6.24 13.55
N ALA A 178 -0.49 7.37 13.58
CA ALA A 178 -0.14 8.57 12.83
C ALA A 178 1.21 9.15 13.25
N GLN A 179 1.47 9.23 14.56
CA GLN A 179 2.74 9.72 15.12
C GLN A 179 3.91 8.82 14.73
N TYR A 180 3.72 7.51 14.75
CA TYR A 180 4.75 6.56 14.33
C TYR A 180 5.10 6.74 12.85
N PHE A 181 4.11 6.71 11.94
CA PHE A 181 4.38 6.83 10.51
C PHE A 181 4.84 8.23 10.08
N ALA A 182 4.48 9.28 10.83
CA ALA A 182 4.97 10.64 10.58
C ALA A 182 6.50 10.75 10.76
N GLN A 183 7.09 9.94 11.64
CA GLN A 183 8.53 9.90 11.89
C GLN A 183 9.31 9.07 10.87
N GLN A 184 8.62 8.19 10.12
CA GLN A 184 9.29 7.36 9.12
C GLN A 184 9.59 8.20 7.88
N PRO A 185 10.86 8.27 7.43
CA PRO A 185 11.19 8.93 6.17
C PRO A 185 10.54 8.18 5.00
N TYR A 186 10.05 8.91 4.02
CA TYR A 186 9.57 8.26 2.79
C TYR A 186 10.76 7.89 1.91
N PRO A 187 11.01 6.60 1.62
CA PRO A 187 12.16 6.20 0.83
C PRO A 187 11.97 6.57 -0.65
N ARG A 188 13.05 6.96 -1.30
CA ARG A 188 13.07 7.17 -2.75
C ARG A 188 13.14 5.80 -3.44
N ARG A 189 11.99 5.28 -3.86
CA ARG A 189 11.88 3.92 -4.38
C ARG A 189 11.11 3.82 -5.72
N ILE A 190 10.62 4.93 -6.25
CA ILE A 190 9.92 4.97 -7.54
C ILE A 190 10.85 5.57 -8.59
N LYS A 191 11.03 4.84 -9.70
CA LYS A 191 11.67 5.33 -10.92
C LYS A 191 10.61 5.44 -12.01
N VAL A 192 10.52 6.57 -12.68
CA VAL A 192 9.63 6.76 -13.84
C VAL A 192 10.46 6.72 -15.11
N VAL A 193 10.05 5.91 -16.07
CA VAL A 193 10.74 5.70 -17.34
C VAL A 193 9.79 5.99 -18.49
N GLU A 194 10.14 6.94 -19.34
CA GLU A 194 9.42 7.18 -20.60
C GLU A 194 9.83 6.12 -21.62
N SER A 195 8.84 5.37 -22.12
CA SER A 195 9.06 4.29 -23.07
C SER A 195 7.84 4.09 -23.96
N LYS A 196 8.04 3.58 -25.18
CA LYS A 196 6.96 3.14 -26.07
C LYS A 196 6.40 1.78 -25.69
N THR A 197 7.13 1.03 -24.88
CA THR A 197 6.77 -0.33 -24.45
C THR A 197 6.97 -0.49 -22.96
N ALA A 198 6.24 -1.40 -22.36
CA ALA A 198 6.41 -1.82 -20.96
C ALA A 198 6.47 -3.36 -20.90
N PRO A 199 7.02 -3.94 -19.82
CA PRO A 199 6.92 -5.37 -19.61
C PRO A 199 5.46 -5.83 -19.59
N LYS A 200 5.17 -6.99 -20.19
CA LYS A 200 3.90 -7.69 -19.99
C LYS A 200 3.68 -7.95 -18.53
N VAL A 201 2.48 -7.67 -18.06
CA VAL A 201 2.14 -7.78 -16.65
C VAL A 201 0.97 -8.73 -16.43
N ARG A 202 0.95 -9.32 -15.24
CA ARG A 202 -0.21 -10.00 -14.67
C ARG A 202 -0.56 -9.35 -13.34
N LEU A 203 -1.84 -9.40 -12.99
CA LEU A 203 -2.31 -8.92 -11.71
C LEU A 203 -2.06 -9.96 -10.63
N GLN A 204 -1.33 -9.57 -9.57
CA GLN A 204 -1.08 -10.41 -8.41
C GLN A 204 -1.14 -9.59 -7.11
N GLY A 205 -2.02 -9.97 -6.20
CA GLY A 205 -2.16 -9.27 -4.92
C GLY A 205 -2.54 -7.79 -5.03
N GLY A 206 -3.19 -7.39 -6.17
CA GLY A 206 -3.54 -6.01 -6.46
C GLY A 206 -2.41 -5.17 -7.08
N MET A 207 -1.29 -5.80 -7.43
CA MET A 207 -0.13 -5.20 -8.09
C MET A 207 0.03 -5.75 -9.51
N HIS A 208 0.61 -4.96 -10.39
CA HIS A 208 1.16 -5.47 -11.64
C HIS A 208 2.52 -6.12 -11.36
N MET A 209 2.64 -7.38 -11.76
CA MET A 209 3.89 -8.14 -11.66
C MET A 209 4.34 -8.50 -13.08
N ALA A 210 5.62 -8.29 -13.37
CA ALA A 210 6.15 -8.68 -14.69
C ALA A 210 6.00 -10.18 -14.90
N VAL A 211 5.52 -10.57 -16.10
CA VAL A 211 5.45 -11.98 -16.50
C VAL A 211 6.87 -12.45 -16.81
N PRO A 212 7.34 -13.56 -16.18
CA PRO A 212 8.65 -14.12 -16.47
C PRO A 212 8.80 -14.53 -17.95
N ALA A 213 10.03 -14.44 -18.48
CA ALA A 213 10.30 -14.75 -19.88
C ALA A 213 9.91 -16.19 -20.26
N ASN A 214 10.14 -17.16 -19.35
CA ASN A 214 9.77 -18.56 -19.53
C ASN A 214 8.26 -18.84 -19.47
N GLU A 215 7.45 -17.81 -19.11
CA GLU A 215 5.99 -17.87 -19.08
C GLU A 215 5.34 -17.00 -20.17
N GLY A 216 6.10 -16.64 -21.20
CA GLY A 216 5.62 -15.80 -22.30
C GLY A 216 5.70 -14.30 -22.01
N GLY A 217 6.51 -13.91 -21.04
CA GLY A 217 6.84 -12.52 -20.76
C GLY A 217 7.60 -11.87 -21.93
N GLY A 218 7.83 -10.57 -21.80
CA GLY A 218 8.49 -9.74 -22.80
C GLY A 218 7.96 -8.33 -22.72
N MET A 219 8.23 -7.53 -23.74
CA MET A 219 7.75 -6.14 -23.84
C MET A 219 6.50 -6.09 -24.72
N GLU A 220 5.55 -5.24 -24.38
CA GLU A 220 4.36 -4.94 -25.17
C GLU A 220 4.17 -3.42 -25.32
N PRO A 221 3.44 -2.97 -26.37
CA PRO A 221 3.16 -1.54 -26.54
C PRO A 221 2.45 -0.97 -25.32
N LEU A 222 2.91 0.21 -24.87
CA LEU A 222 2.27 0.96 -23.80
C LEU A 222 1.17 1.84 -24.40
N HIS A 223 -0.05 1.73 -23.86
CA HIS A 223 -1.16 2.57 -24.30
C HIS A 223 -0.99 4.03 -23.84
N ALA A 224 -1.56 4.97 -24.60
CA ALA A 224 -1.27 6.39 -24.50
C ALA A 224 -1.49 7.02 -23.11
N ASP A 225 -2.31 6.40 -22.29
CA ASP A 225 -2.73 6.96 -20.98
C ASP A 225 -2.41 6.03 -19.80
N ASP A 226 -1.76 4.91 -20.07
CA ASP A 226 -1.48 3.91 -19.06
C ASP A 226 -0.16 4.18 -18.33
N ILE A 227 -0.12 3.83 -17.08
CA ILE A 227 1.10 3.72 -16.28
C ILE A 227 1.23 2.25 -15.87
N VAL A 228 2.31 1.62 -16.30
CA VAL A 228 2.64 0.27 -15.87
C VAL A 228 3.68 0.36 -14.75
N GLU A 229 3.22 0.25 -13.51
CA GLU A 229 4.05 0.32 -12.30
C GLU A 229 4.29 -1.09 -11.77
N ILE A 230 5.53 -1.55 -11.84
CA ILE A 230 5.96 -2.91 -11.46
C ILE A 230 7.10 -2.87 -10.47
N PRO A 231 7.27 -3.90 -9.62
CA PRO A 231 8.47 -4.04 -8.81
C PRO A 231 9.69 -4.34 -9.70
N ASP A 232 10.85 -3.83 -9.30
CA ASP A 232 12.12 -4.18 -9.94
C ASP A 232 12.56 -5.62 -9.60
N ASP A 233 12.03 -6.15 -8.49
CA ASP A 233 12.25 -7.52 -8.01
C ASP A 233 10.95 -8.08 -7.40
N ASN A 234 10.39 -9.11 -8.04
CA ASN A 234 9.14 -9.73 -7.61
C ASN A 234 9.26 -10.37 -6.22
N LEU A 235 10.40 -10.98 -5.89
CA LEU A 235 10.62 -11.60 -4.58
C LEU A 235 10.58 -10.54 -3.48
N ARG A 236 11.30 -9.42 -3.66
CA ARG A 236 11.30 -8.30 -2.71
C ARG A 236 9.90 -7.72 -2.50
N ALA A 237 9.13 -7.58 -3.59
CA ALA A 237 7.76 -7.08 -3.51
C ALA A 237 6.84 -8.02 -2.72
N GLU A 238 6.90 -9.32 -2.99
CA GLU A 238 6.10 -10.32 -2.28
C GLU A 238 6.55 -10.49 -0.82
N ALA A 239 7.86 -10.42 -0.57
CA ALA A 239 8.45 -10.45 0.77
C ALA A 239 8.21 -9.16 1.57
N ARG A 240 7.57 -8.14 1.00
CA ARG A 240 7.30 -6.84 1.63
C ARG A 240 8.58 -6.12 2.08
N ASP A 241 9.61 -6.20 1.25
CA ASP A 241 10.88 -5.53 1.49
C ASP A 241 10.71 -4.00 1.39
N THR A 242 10.99 -3.29 2.48
CA THR A 242 10.90 -1.82 2.54
C THR A 242 11.95 -1.12 1.69
N ARG A 243 13.05 -1.80 1.35
CA ARG A 243 14.10 -1.30 0.43
C ARG A 243 13.86 -1.73 -1.03
N GLY A 244 12.78 -2.47 -1.31
CA GLY A 244 12.38 -2.82 -2.68
C GLY A 244 12.00 -1.58 -3.48
N SER A 245 12.39 -1.52 -4.76
CA SER A 245 12.11 -0.42 -5.67
C SER A 245 11.12 -0.80 -6.76
N TRP A 246 10.59 0.22 -7.44
CA TRP A 246 9.54 0.10 -8.43
C TRP A 246 9.87 0.94 -9.65
N THR A 247 9.57 0.44 -10.83
CA THR A 247 9.64 1.19 -12.08
C THR A 247 8.25 1.41 -12.63
N ALA A 248 7.93 2.67 -12.92
CA ALA A 248 6.69 3.09 -13.59
C ALA A 248 7.02 3.45 -15.04
N TYR A 249 6.52 2.68 -15.98
CA TYR A 249 6.64 2.96 -17.42
C TYR A 249 5.51 3.87 -17.86
N VAL A 250 5.84 4.92 -18.59
CA VAL A 250 4.90 5.91 -19.12
C VAL A 250 5.23 6.23 -20.59
N PRO A 251 4.27 6.67 -21.42
CA PRO A 251 4.54 7.06 -22.80
C PRO A 251 5.53 8.23 -22.89
N PRO A 252 6.30 8.32 -24.00
CA PRO A 252 7.20 9.46 -24.23
C PRO A 252 6.49 10.80 -24.21
N GLY A 253 7.09 11.80 -23.54
CA GLY A 253 6.54 13.15 -23.38
C GLY A 253 5.62 13.33 -22.17
N THR A 254 5.27 12.24 -21.45
CA THR A 254 4.38 12.28 -20.29
C THR A 254 4.92 13.16 -19.16
N LEU A 255 6.22 13.08 -18.87
CA LEU A 255 6.82 13.85 -17.77
C LEU A 255 6.80 15.35 -18.05
N ASN A 256 7.13 15.76 -19.29
CA ASN A 256 7.06 17.16 -19.67
C ASN A 256 5.62 17.69 -19.64
N ARG A 257 4.66 16.93 -20.17
CA ARG A 257 3.24 17.26 -20.09
C ARG A 257 2.79 17.36 -18.64
N GLY A 258 3.15 16.41 -17.78
CA GLY A 258 2.82 16.42 -16.36
C GLY A 258 3.35 17.65 -15.63
N LYS A 259 4.60 18.06 -15.91
CA LYS A 259 5.19 19.28 -15.37
C LYS A 259 4.41 20.54 -15.78
N GLN A 260 4.05 20.65 -17.06
CA GLN A 260 3.25 21.78 -17.57
C GLN A 260 1.85 21.82 -16.91
N LEU A 261 1.21 20.65 -16.77
CA LEU A 261 -0.09 20.55 -16.12
C LEU A 261 -0.01 20.84 -14.62
N ALA A 262 1.01 20.38 -13.92
CA ALA A 262 1.23 20.71 -12.51
C ALA A 262 1.38 22.22 -12.29
N SER A 263 2.06 22.91 -13.21
CA SER A 263 2.12 24.38 -13.23
C SER A 263 0.75 25.01 -13.54
N LYS A 264 0.07 24.54 -14.60
CA LYS A 264 -1.26 25.04 -15.00
C LYS A 264 -2.29 24.93 -13.87
N TYR A 265 -2.31 23.82 -13.17
CA TYR A 265 -3.22 23.57 -12.05
C TYR A 265 -2.68 24.03 -10.69
N GLN A 266 -1.53 24.72 -10.69
CA GLN A 266 -0.91 25.32 -9.51
C GLN A 266 -0.71 24.35 -8.34
N CYS A 267 -0.34 23.12 -8.62
CA CYS A 267 -0.17 22.06 -7.58
C CYS A 267 0.81 22.50 -6.46
N ALA A 268 1.87 23.19 -6.83
CA ALA A 268 2.90 23.67 -5.90
C ALA A 268 2.39 24.67 -4.85
N THR A 269 1.32 25.40 -5.12
CA THR A 269 0.74 26.39 -4.19
C THR A 269 0.33 25.74 -2.86
N CYS A 270 -0.21 24.52 -2.91
CA CYS A 270 -0.64 23.80 -1.73
C CYS A 270 0.32 22.66 -1.35
N HIS A 271 0.90 21.99 -2.36
CA HIS A 271 1.74 20.79 -2.13
C HIS A 271 3.24 21.08 -2.01
N GLY A 272 3.65 22.35 -1.97
CA GLY A 272 5.07 22.76 -1.91
C GLY A 272 5.73 22.87 -3.28
N ALA A 273 6.77 23.70 -3.38
CA ALA A 273 7.48 23.97 -4.63
C ALA A 273 8.04 22.72 -5.31
N ASN A 274 8.45 21.75 -4.50
CA ASN A 274 8.97 20.43 -4.92
C ASN A 274 7.91 19.33 -4.78
N LEU A 275 6.65 19.65 -4.55
CA LEU A 275 5.57 18.72 -4.24
C LEU A 275 5.84 17.88 -2.97
N ASP A 276 6.62 18.39 -2.06
CA ASP A 276 7.09 17.78 -0.82
C ASP A 276 6.13 17.98 0.37
N GLY A 277 5.00 18.66 0.13
CA GLY A 277 3.98 18.93 1.13
C GLY A 277 4.25 20.23 1.92
N ILE A 278 3.19 20.77 2.53
CA ILE A 278 3.28 21.93 3.44
C ILE A 278 2.37 21.67 4.64
N GLY A 279 2.96 21.52 5.84
CA GLY A 279 2.18 21.22 7.05
C GLY A 279 1.29 19.99 6.85
N PRO A 280 -0.04 20.10 7.03
CA PRO A 280 -0.92 18.96 6.87
C PRO A 280 -1.27 18.61 5.41
N VAL A 281 -0.84 19.40 4.42
CA VAL A 281 -1.04 19.07 3.00
C VAL A 281 -0.02 18.00 2.60
N PRO A 282 -0.46 16.85 2.07
CA PRO A 282 0.45 15.72 1.87
C PRO A 282 1.46 15.96 0.75
N ALA A 283 2.66 15.40 0.91
CA ALA A 283 3.64 15.28 -0.16
C ALA A 283 3.11 14.40 -1.30
N LEU A 284 3.43 14.76 -2.53
CA LEU A 284 3.15 14.00 -3.75
C LEU A 284 4.44 13.45 -4.38
N ALA A 285 5.56 14.13 -4.16
CA ALA A 285 6.85 13.81 -4.72
C ALA A 285 7.29 12.37 -4.41
N GLY A 286 7.72 11.65 -5.43
CA GLY A 286 8.27 10.29 -5.32
C GLY A 286 7.26 9.20 -4.93
N ARG A 287 5.98 9.53 -4.80
CA ARG A 287 4.95 8.55 -4.41
C ARG A 287 4.42 7.79 -5.62
N SER A 288 3.88 6.58 -5.38
CA SER A 288 3.31 5.72 -6.42
C SER A 288 2.38 6.49 -7.35
N PRO A 289 2.65 6.50 -8.67
CA PRO A 289 1.78 7.18 -9.63
C PRO A 289 0.42 6.48 -9.76
N SER A 290 0.35 5.16 -9.65
CA SER A 290 -0.93 4.43 -9.65
C SER A 290 -1.79 4.81 -8.45
N TYR A 291 -1.19 4.95 -7.27
CA TYR A 291 -1.91 5.44 -6.09
C TYR A 291 -2.38 6.88 -6.29
N THR A 292 -1.51 7.77 -6.76
CA THR A 292 -1.83 9.19 -7.00
C THR A 292 -2.96 9.32 -8.00
N MET A 293 -2.92 8.57 -9.11
CA MET A 293 -3.99 8.54 -10.11
C MET A 293 -5.35 8.18 -9.50
N ARG A 294 -5.40 7.10 -8.68
CA ARG A 294 -6.66 6.73 -7.99
C ARG A 294 -7.17 7.86 -7.10
N GLN A 295 -6.30 8.56 -6.36
CA GLN A 295 -6.75 9.64 -5.49
C GLN A 295 -7.34 10.81 -6.29
N LEU A 296 -6.74 11.19 -7.41
CA LEU A 296 -7.27 12.25 -8.28
C LEU A 296 -8.65 11.84 -8.86
N PHE A 297 -8.76 10.61 -9.34
CA PHE A 297 -10.01 10.10 -9.92
C PHE A 297 -11.11 9.89 -8.86
N ASP A 298 -10.77 9.38 -7.68
CA ASP A 298 -11.71 9.23 -6.55
C ASP A 298 -12.27 10.60 -6.11
N MET A 299 -11.44 11.65 -6.10
CA MET A 299 -11.89 13.01 -5.83
C MET A 299 -12.74 13.56 -6.97
N LYS A 300 -12.37 13.34 -8.23
CA LYS A 300 -13.15 13.77 -9.40
C LYS A 300 -14.56 13.19 -9.39
N THR A 301 -14.70 11.91 -9.13
CA THR A 301 -16.00 11.20 -9.10
C THR A 301 -16.80 11.46 -7.82
N GLY A 302 -16.18 12.05 -6.78
CA GLY A 302 -16.79 12.26 -5.47
C GLY A 302 -16.81 11.01 -4.59
N ALA A 303 -16.15 9.94 -5.00
CA ALA A 303 -15.91 8.78 -4.14
C ALA A 303 -15.06 9.15 -2.90
N ARG A 304 -14.13 10.10 -3.07
CA ARG A 304 -13.40 10.76 -2.00
C ARG A 304 -13.85 12.21 -1.89
N ARG A 305 -14.63 12.51 -0.82
CA ARG A 305 -15.31 13.79 -0.63
C ARG A 305 -15.24 14.36 0.80
N GLY A 306 -14.25 13.92 1.59
CA GLY A 306 -14.00 14.48 2.91
C GLY A 306 -13.67 15.98 2.84
N PRO A 307 -13.72 16.72 3.96
CA PRO A 307 -13.58 18.18 3.99
C PRO A 307 -12.35 18.71 3.24
N TRP A 308 -11.21 18.03 3.37
CA TRP A 308 -9.99 18.46 2.69
C TRP A 308 -9.95 18.07 1.21
N SER A 309 -10.73 17.05 0.81
CA SER A 309 -10.88 16.70 -0.61
C SER A 309 -11.66 17.75 -1.38
N ALA A 310 -12.49 18.55 -0.70
CA ALA A 310 -13.22 19.65 -1.31
C ALA A 310 -12.29 20.69 -1.94
N LEU A 311 -11.11 20.93 -1.34
CA LEU A 311 -10.08 21.83 -1.88
C LEU A 311 -9.56 21.33 -3.24
N MET A 312 -9.41 20.01 -3.37
CA MET A 312 -8.94 19.38 -4.61
C MET A 312 -10.05 19.21 -5.66
N LYS A 313 -11.32 19.21 -5.24
CA LYS A 313 -12.46 18.93 -6.13
C LYS A 313 -12.49 19.86 -7.34
N ASN A 314 -12.30 21.17 -7.13
CA ASN A 314 -12.31 22.16 -8.21
C ASN A 314 -11.17 21.94 -9.20
N ILE A 315 -10.01 21.52 -8.71
CA ILE A 315 -8.83 21.23 -9.53
C ILE A 315 -9.10 19.99 -10.42
N VAL A 316 -9.45 18.86 -9.79
CA VAL A 316 -9.59 17.59 -10.50
C VAL A 316 -10.81 17.54 -11.43
N THR A 317 -11.84 18.34 -11.19
CA THR A 317 -13.04 18.37 -12.03
C THR A 317 -12.71 18.78 -13.47
N SER A 318 -11.77 19.72 -13.66
CA SER A 318 -11.33 20.21 -14.97
C SER A 318 -10.27 19.33 -15.64
N MET A 319 -9.69 18.35 -14.94
CA MET A 319 -8.67 17.45 -15.48
C MET A 319 -9.30 16.30 -16.27
N SER A 320 -8.73 15.97 -17.42
CA SER A 320 -8.98 14.68 -18.08
C SER A 320 -8.27 13.54 -17.35
N VAL A 321 -8.63 12.28 -17.67
CA VAL A 321 -7.93 11.09 -17.16
C VAL A 321 -6.45 11.14 -17.56
N GLN A 322 -6.17 11.56 -18.80
CA GLN A 322 -4.83 11.72 -19.35
C GLN A 322 -4.02 12.79 -18.60
N ASP A 323 -4.67 13.90 -18.21
CA ASP A 323 -4.02 14.94 -17.41
C ASP A 323 -3.65 14.42 -16.02
N MET A 324 -4.55 13.67 -15.39
CA MET A 324 -4.30 13.05 -14.09
C MET A 324 -3.14 12.05 -14.15
N ALA A 325 -3.08 11.21 -15.19
CA ALA A 325 -2.00 10.24 -15.37
C ALA A 325 -0.66 10.97 -15.55
N ALA A 326 -0.61 12.01 -16.39
CA ALA A 326 0.61 12.78 -16.61
C ALA A 326 1.09 13.51 -15.33
N VAL A 327 0.18 14.12 -14.58
CA VAL A 327 0.51 14.78 -13.30
C VAL A 327 0.98 13.75 -12.28
N ALA A 328 0.34 12.58 -12.19
CA ALA A 328 0.75 11.52 -11.29
C ALA A 328 2.16 10.98 -11.60
N ALA A 329 2.45 10.77 -12.89
CA ALA A 329 3.78 10.37 -13.35
C ALA A 329 4.85 11.42 -13.05
N TYR A 330 4.56 12.70 -13.32
CA TYR A 330 5.47 13.79 -13.00
C TYR A 330 5.74 13.89 -11.49
N ALA A 331 4.71 13.86 -10.66
CA ALA A 331 4.88 13.88 -9.20
C ALA A 331 5.72 12.70 -8.71
N ALA A 332 5.51 11.50 -9.26
CA ALA A 332 6.32 10.33 -8.93
C ALA A 332 7.80 10.48 -9.34
N SER A 333 8.08 11.18 -10.44
CA SER A 333 9.46 11.44 -10.93
C SER A 333 10.18 12.52 -10.12
N THR A 334 9.44 13.37 -9.39
CA THR A 334 10.02 14.41 -8.55
C THR A 334 10.72 13.75 -7.34
N PRO A 335 11.93 14.22 -6.95
CA PRO A 335 12.62 13.66 -5.81
C PRO A 335 11.75 13.68 -4.55
N ALA A 336 11.68 12.55 -3.84
CA ALA A 336 11.02 12.50 -2.54
C ALA A 336 11.67 13.52 -1.57
N PRO A 337 10.89 14.09 -0.63
CA PRO A 337 11.43 15.01 0.35
C PRO A 337 12.58 14.39 1.14
N ALA A 338 13.58 15.21 1.48
CA ALA A 338 14.62 14.76 2.38
C ALA A 338 14.02 14.33 3.73
N PRO A 339 14.56 13.29 4.38
CA PRO A 339 14.11 12.93 5.70
C PRO A 339 14.32 14.13 6.65
N PRO A 340 13.42 14.31 7.64
CA PRO A 340 13.60 15.35 8.64
C PRO A 340 14.96 15.14 9.32
N PRO A 341 15.66 16.24 9.69
CA PRO A 341 16.92 16.12 10.40
C PRO A 341 16.70 15.27 11.66
N THR A 342 17.51 14.24 11.83
CA THR A 342 17.52 13.46 13.07
C THR A 342 17.93 14.41 14.20
N THR A 343 16.96 14.81 15.02
CA THR A 343 17.27 15.45 16.31
C THR A 343 17.94 14.39 17.16
N SER A 344 19.27 14.35 17.14
CA SER A 344 20.05 13.64 18.13
C SER A 344 19.66 14.26 19.48
N THR A 345 18.81 13.59 20.24
CA THR A 345 18.74 13.83 21.67
C THR A 345 20.03 13.32 22.29
N ALA A 346 21.10 14.12 22.17
CA ALA A 346 22.23 13.94 23.03
C ALA A 346 21.72 14.09 24.46
N SER A 347 21.64 12.97 25.16
CA SER A 347 21.43 12.91 26.60
C SER A 347 22.50 13.76 27.27
N ARG A 348 22.10 14.84 27.92
CA ARG A 348 22.86 15.47 28.99
C ARG A 348 22.47 14.85 30.31
#